data_36e7c2cf374d3bac3db184c3e84fd107
#
_entry.id   36e7c2cf374d3bac3db184c3e84fd107
#
_cell.length_a   1.000
_cell.length_b   1.000
_cell.length_c   1.000
_cell.angle_alpha   90.00
_cell.angle_beta   90.00
_cell.angle_gamma   90.00
#
_symmetry.space_group_name_H-M   'P 1'
#
loop_
_entity.id
_entity.type
_entity.pdbx_description
1 polymer ?
#
loop_
_entity_poly.entity_id
_entity_poly.type
_entity_poly.pdbx_seq_one_letter_code
_entity_poly.pdbx_strand_id
1 'polypeptide(L)'
;MYIEERHRAILEWLSQHGSISNTDIQKNFDVSYDSAKRDLRILEEKGLLKRTHGGALPIRQIAAGRPETMTFKDIPQIKPNYLQIAKEAVSLIQENDVIYIPSTTLGLFMVKNLPAHLKIKVVTNSILIADELRTLTDVSIIILGGEMDNKGNCCDTIAVETVKRLRLDKCFITSACISASFGLSIQSTPYISFFNALIDSSRLTIGLYPKEKIGFDSIVSICPANRLNTLITDWDSSEQDLSLFDKLGIKVIVVDNPE
;
A
#
# COMPACT_ATOMS: atom_id res chain seq x y z
N MET A 1 -32.89 -14.62 2.15
CA MET A 1 -31.47 -14.45 1.68
C MET A 1 -30.76 -15.78 1.84
N TYR A 2 -30.05 -16.24 0.82
CA TYR A 2 -29.26 -17.48 0.90
C TYR A 2 -28.04 -17.28 1.82
N ILE A 3 -27.57 -18.35 2.46
CA ILE A 3 -26.47 -18.30 3.43
C ILE A 3 -25.20 -17.66 2.81
N GLU A 4 -24.86 -18.02 1.59
CA GLU A 4 -23.67 -17.50 0.91
C GLU A 4 -23.76 -16.01 0.58
N GLU A 5 -24.92 -15.52 0.19
CA GLU A 5 -25.18 -14.09 -0.03
C GLU A 5 -25.06 -13.32 1.28
N ARG A 6 -25.61 -13.87 2.36
CA ARG A 6 -25.53 -13.26 3.69
C ARG A 6 -24.08 -13.22 4.22
N HIS A 7 -23.34 -14.28 4.02
CA HIS A 7 -21.92 -14.32 4.37
C HIS A 7 -21.12 -13.22 3.63
N ARG A 8 -21.38 -13.02 2.34
CA ARG A 8 -20.77 -11.95 1.55
C ARG A 8 -21.13 -10.58 2.10
N ALA A 9 -22.42 -10.35 2.37
CA ALA A 9 -22.89 -9.07 2.91
C ALA A 9 -22.32 -8.78 4.33
N ILE A 10 -22.14 -9.81 5.17
CA ILE A 10 -21.45 -9.66 6.48
C ILE A 10 -19.99 -9.23 6.29
N LEU A 11 -19.27 -9.81 5.34
CA LEU A 11 -17.89 -9.46 5.06
C LEU A 11 -17.77 -8.05 4.45
N GLU A 12 -18.68 -7.66 3.59
CA GLU A 12 -18.78 -6.29 3.06
C GLU A 12 -19.05 -5.28 4.18
N TRP A 13 -20.00 -5.57 5.08
CA TRP A 13 -20.26 -4.74 6.25
C TRP A 13 -19.00 -4.57 7.12
N LEU A 14 -18.29 -5.67 7.39
CA LEU A 14 -17.06 -5.63 8.16
C LEU A 14 -15.99 -4.79 7.50
N SER A 15 -15.88 -4.83 6.17
CA SER A 15 -14.91 -4.03 5.42
C SER A 15 -15.23 -2.53 5.47
N GLN A 16 -16.52 -2.17 5.53
CA GLN A 16 -16.99 -0.79 5.53
C GLN A 16 -17.02 -0.17 6.94
N HIS A 17 -17.39 -0.96 7.97
CA HIS A 17 -17.67 -0.45 9.32
C HIS A 17 -16.64 -0.89 10.37
N GLY A 18 -15.68 -1.74 10.03
CA GLY A 18 -14.62 -2.20 10.93
C GLY A 18 -15.07 -3.17 12.03
N SER A 19 -16.38 -3.37 12.22
CA SER A 19 -16.95 -4.35 13.15
C SER A 19 -18.39 -4.66 12.79
N ILE A 20 -18.90 -5.82 13.24
CA ILE A 20 -20.33 -6.15 13.16
C ILE A 20 -20.74 -6.87 14.44
N SER A 21 -21.87 -6.47 15.03
CA SER A 21 -22.44 -7.19 16.17
C SER A 21 -23.42 -8.28 15.73
N ASN A 22 -23.68 -9.27 16.59
CA ASN A 22 -24.76 -10.25 16.35
C ASN A 22 -26.11 -9.55 16.17
N THR A 23 -26.34 -8.44 16.87
CA THR A 23 -27.57 -7.64 16.79
C THR A 23 -27.69 -6.92 15.45
N ASP A 24 -26.57 -6.44 14.89
CA ASP A 24 -26.57 -5.81 13.56
C ASP A 24 -26.88 -6.85 12.48
N ILE A 25 -26.34 -8.06 12.60
CA ILE A 25 -26.64 -9.16 11.68
C ILE A 25 -28.14 -9.51 11.74
N GLN A 26 -28.70 -9.60 12.94
CA GLN A 26 -30.15 -9.86 13.10
C GLN A 26 -31.00 -8.82 12.40
N LYS A 27 -30.69 -7.52 12.65
CA LYS A 27 -31.48 -6.40 12.13
C LYS A 27 -31.36 -6.22 10.62
N ASN A 28 -30.15 -6.33 10.10
CA ASN A 28 -29.88 -6.02 8.69
C ASN A 28 -30.18 -7.19 7.75
N PHE A 29 -30.13 -8.43 8.26
CA PHE A 29 -30.31 -9.63 7.43
C PHE A 29 -31.52 -10.48 7.82
N ASP A 30 -32.34 -10.00 8.74
CA ASP A 30 -33.59 -10.66 9.21
C ASP A 30 -33.39 -12.15 9.57
N VAL A 31 -32.44 -12.39 10.49
CA VAL A 31 -32.13 -13.75 10.98
C VAL A 31 -32.18 -13.82 12.49
N SER A 32 -32.31 -15.02 13.05
CA SER A 32 -32.26 -15.22 14.50
C SER A 32 -30.85 -14.96 15.06
N TYR A 33 -30.77 -14.63 16.34
CA TYR A 33 -29.48 -14.44 17.05
C TYR A 33 -28.56 -15.66 16.94
N ASP A 34 -29.12 -16.87 17.01
CA ASP A 34 -28.37 -18.09 16.87
C ASP A 34 -27.88 -18.33 15.44
N SER A 35 -28.66 -17.91 14.44
CA SER A 35 -28.22 -17.90 13.03
C SER A 35 -27.07 -16.93 12.83
N ALA A 36 -27.14 -15.72 13.37
CA ALA A 36 -26.05 -14.74 13.32
C ALA A 36 -24.76 -15.28 13.93
N LYS A 37 -24.84 -15.88 15.11
CA LYS A 37 -23.70 -16.56 15.76
C LYS A 37 -23.11 -17.69 14.92
N ARG A 38 -23.98 -18.48 14.30
CA ARG A 38 -23.57 -19.60 13.45
C ARG A 38 -22.85 -19.10 12.20
N ASP A 39 -23.36 -18.05 11.55
CA ASP A 39 -22.72 -17.45 10.39
C ASP A 39 -21.32 -16.92 10.73
N LEU A 40 -21.19 -16.17 11.82
CA LEU A 40 -19.89 -15.68 12.27
C LEU A 40 -18.92 -16.80 12.62
N ARG A 41 -19.41 -17.92 13.20
CA ARG A 41 -18.58 -19.09 13.46
C ARG A 41 -18.07 -19.73 12.18
N ILE A 42 -18.94 -19.93 11.19
CA ILE A 42 -18.55 -20.50 9.89
C ILE A 42 -17.54 -19.61 9.17
N LEU A 43 -17.71 -18.29 9.22
CA LEU A 43 -16.79 -17.34 8.61
C LEU A 43 -15.43 -17.31 9.35
N GLU A 44 -15.43 -17.48 10.67
CA GLU A 44 -14.20 -17.62 11.45
C GLU A 44 -13.47 -18.93 11.14
N GLU A 45 -14.17 -20.05 11.06
CA GLU A 45 -13.61 -21.35 10.66
C GLU A 45 -13.00 -21.32 9.24
N LYS A 46 -13.57 -20.51 8.35
CA LYS A 46 -13.02 -20.23 7.02
C LYS A 46 -11.86 -19.21 7.02
N GLY A 47 -11.50 -18.68 8.18
CA GLY A 47 -10.44 -17.69 8.31
C GLY A 47 -10.78 -16.32 7.66
N LEU A 48 -12.04 -15.92 7.60
CA LEU A 48 -12.50 -14.69 6.94
C LEU A 48 -12.81 -13.53 7.90
N LEU A 49 -12.96 -13.81 9.18
CA LEU A 49 -13.16 -12.83 10.25
C LEU A 49 -12.68 -13.39 11.59
N LYS A 50 -12.56 -12.52 12.61
CA LYS A 50 -12.27 -12.92 14.00
C LYS A 50 -13.48 -12.57 14.86
N ARG A 51 -14.04 -13.56 15.54
CA ARG A 51 -15.16 -13.35 16.48
C ARG A 51 -14.72 -12.65 17.75
N THR A 52 -15.64 -11.85 18.29
CA THR A 52 -15.56 -11.23 19.60
C THR A 52 -16.73 -11.72 20.46
N HIS A 53 -16.82 -11.28 21.75
CA HIS A 53 -17.88 -11.70 22.68
C HIS A 53 -19.30 -11.38 22.17
N GLY A 54 -19.47 -10.36 21.31
CA GLY A 54 -20.79 -9.92 20.82
C GLY A 54 -20.93 -9.79 19.30
N GLY A 55 -19.91 -10.16 18.53
CA GLY A 55 -19.89 -9.96 17.09
C GLY A 55 -18.60 -10.44 16.44
N ALA A 56 -18.11 -9.68 15.44
CA ALA A 56 -16.87 -9.97 14.76
C ALA A 56 -16.14 -8.71 14.33
N LEU A 57 -14.82 -8.87 14.16
CA LEU A 57 -13.90 -7.92 13.58
C LEU A 57 -13.33 -8.50 12.27
N PRO A 58 -12.95 -7.68 11.29
CA PRO A 58 -12.21 -8.18 10.15
C PRO A 58 -10.92 -8.84 10.63
N ILE A 59 -10.54 -9.92 10.00
CA ILE A 59 -9.17 -10.40 10.17
C ILE A 59 -8.29 -9.28 9.63
N ARG A 60 -7.30 -8.84 10.41
CA ARG A 60 -6.18 -8.10 9.85
C ARG A 60 -5.65 -8.96 8.71
N GLN A 61 -6.03 -8.65 7.48
CA GLN A 61 -5.31 -9.18 6.34
C GLN A 61 -3.94 -8.52 6.45
N ILE A 62 -3.03 -9.25 7.09
CA ILE A 62 -1.62 -9.00 6.90
C ILE A 62 -1.47 -9.11 5.39
N ALA A 63 -1.38 -7.99 4.70
CA ALA A 63 -1.24 -7.97 3.26
C ALA A 63 -0.11 -8.95 2.95
N ALA A 64 -0.46 -10.07 2.33
CA ALA A 64 0.50 -11.13 2.10
C ALA A 64 1.63 -10.47 1.29
N GLY A 65 2.80 -10.37 1.92
CA GLY A 65 3.98 -9.86 1.23
C GLY A 65 4.15 -10.68 -0.04
N ARG A 66 4.73 -10.09 -1.06
CA ARG A 66 5.08 -10.81 -2.29
C ARG A 66 5.77 -12.13 -1.91
N PRO A 67 5.37 -13.28 -2.47
CA PRO A 67 6.07 -14.54 -2.23
C PRO A 67 7.57 -14.38 -2.50
N GLU A 68 8.41 -14.95 -1.65
CA GLU A 68 9.87 -14.78 -1.72
C GLU A 68 10.49 -15.19 -3.06
N THR A 69 9.84 -16.10 -3.76
CA THR A 69 10.28 -16.63 -5.06
C THR A 69 9.74 -15.88 -6.28
N MET A 70 8.87 -14.87 -6.08
CA MET A 70 8.21 -14.17 -7.18
C MET A 70 9.14 -13.12 -7.79
N THR A 71 9.55 -13.32 -9.02
CA THR A 71 10.22 -12.28 -9.83
C THR A 71 9.19 -11.31 -10.43
N PHE A 72 9.64 -10.17 -10.99
CA PHE A 72 8.71 -9.27 -11.70
C PHE A 72 8.09 -9.90 -12.94
N LYS A 73 8.72 -10.96 -13.50
CA LYS A 73 8.19 -11.74 -14.62
C LYS A 73 6.99 -12.60 -14.24
N ASP A 74 6.88 -12.90 -12.94
CA ASP A 74 5.85 -13.79 -12.39
C ASP A 74 4.64 -13.03 -11.84
N ILE A 75 4.50 -11.71 -12.10
CA ILE A 75 3.33 -10.96 -11.66
C ILE A 75 2.14 -11.44 -12.49
N PRO A 76 1.28 -12.32 -11.93
CA PRO A 76 0.09 -12.80 -12.63
C PRO A 76 -0.90 -11.66 -12.63
N GLN A 77 -1.43 -11.30 -13.76
CA GLN A 77 -2.44 -10.28 -13.99
C GLN A 77 -2.13 -8.90 -13.39
N ILE A 78 -1.93 -7.93 -14.26
CA ILE A 78 -1.86 -6.52 -13.92
C ILE A 78 -3.21 -6.14 -13.30
N LYS A 79 -3.20 -5.81 -12.00
CA LYS A 79 -4.39 -5.24 -11.37
C LYS A 79 -4.60 -3.84 -11.96
N PRO A 80 -5.77 -3.53 -12.55
CA PRO A 80 -6.00 -2.23 -13.18
C PRO A 80 -5.77 -1.04 -12.24
N ASN A 81 -6.16 -1.16 -10.96
CA ASN A 81 -5.97 -0.12 -9.96
C ASN A 81 -4.47 0.19 -9.71
N TYR A 82 -3.61 -0.81 -9.63
CA TYR A 82 -2.14 -0.60 -9.49
C TYR A 82 -1.55 0.14 -10.67
N LEU A 83 -2.01 -0.18 -11.89
CA LEU A 83 -1.55 0.47 -13.09
C LEU A 83 -1.96 1.95 -13.13
N GLN A 84 -3.21 2.28 -12.76
CA GLN A 84 -3.68 3.67 -12.74
C GLN A 84 -2.96 4.49 -11.67
N ILE A 85 -2.78 3.95 -10.45
CA ILE A 85 -2.00 4.60 -9.39
C ILE A 85 -0.55 4.88 -9.88
N ALA A 86 0.08 3.92 -10.55
CA ALA A 86 1.44 4.10 -11.06
C ALA A 86 1.51 5.15 -12.18
N LYS A 87 0.53 5.19 -13.09
CA LYS A 87 0.43 6.23 -14.13
C LYS A 87 0.26 7.62 -13.53
N GLU A 88 -0.63 7.75 -12.54
CA GLU A 88 -0.81 9.01 -11.82
C GLU A 88 0.47 9.43 -11.09
N ALA A 89 1.16 8.50 -10.43
CA ALA A 89 2.46 8.79 -9.81
C ALA A 89 3.48 9.30 -10.82
N VAL A 90 3.54 8.70 -12.02
CA VAL A 90 4.44 9.13 -13.09
C VAL A 90 4.08 10.53 -13.60
N SER A 91 2.78 10.88 -13.69
CA SER A 91 2.35 12.21 -14.13
C SER A 91 2.85 13.36 -13.24
N LEU A 92 3.17 13.06 -11.97
CA LEU A 92 3.72 14.03 -11.03
C LEU A 92 5.23 14.25 -11.17
N ILE A 93 5.92 13.46 -11.98
CA ILE A 93 7.37 13.58 -12.18
C ILE A 93 7.67 14.69 -13.18
N GLN A 94 8.62 15.54 -12.85
CA GLN A 94 9.07 16.64 -13.69
C GLN A 94 10.48 16.40 -14.22
N GLU A 95 10.83 17.09 -15.31
CA GLU A 95 12.18 17.01 -15.84
C GLU A 95 13.21 17.52 -14.81
N ASN A 96 14.33 16.82 -14.72
CA ASN A 96 15.43 17.02 -13.77
C ASN A 96 15.12 16.67 -12.29
N ASP A 97 13.97 16.08 -12.00
CA ASP A 97 13.69 15.56 -10.66
C ASP A 97 14.69 14.47 -10.26
N VAL A 98 15.05 14.48 -8.98
CA VAL A 98 15.69 13.36 -8.29
C VAL A 98 14.63 12.63 -7.50
N ILE A 99 14.27 11.42 -7.92
CA ILE A 99 13.14 10.69 -7.36
C ILE A 99 13.57 9.33 -6.76
N TYR A 100 12.84 8.88 -5.75
CA TYR A 100 12.94 7.50 -5.28
C TYR A 100 11.78 6.68 -5.83
N ILE A 101 12.09 5.53 -6.45
CA ILE A 101 11.11 4.53 -6.90
C ILE A 101 11.22 3.28 -6.02
N PRO A 102 10.10 2.83 -5.40
CA PRO A 102 10.10 1.71 -4.46
C PRO A 102 10.24 0.35 -5.14
N SER A 103 10.82 -0.61 -4.43
CA SER A 103 11.00 -2.01 -4.84
C SER A 103 9.69 -2.82 -4.78
N THR A 104 8.63 -2.33 -5.40
CA THR A 104 7.29 -2.92 -5.35
C THR A 104 6.69 -3.06 -6.74
N THR A 105 5.54 -3.76 -6.83
CA THR A 105 4.77 -3.84 -8.08
C THR A 105 4.40 -2.46 -8.62
N LEU A 106 4.04 -1.51 -7.74
CA LEU A 106 3.76 -0.12 -8.14
C LEU A 106 5.00 0.55 -8.71
N GLY A 107 6.18 0.38 -8.09
CA GLY A 107 7.44 0.91 -8.62
C GLY A 107 7.78 0.34 -9.99
N LEU A 108 7.57 -0.96 -10.21
CA LEU A 108 7.76 -1.57 -11.53
C LEU A 108 6.81 -0.95 -12.58
N PHE A 109 5.53 -0.76 -12.22
CA PHE A 109 4.58 -0.13 -13.16
C PHE A 109 4.93 1.35 -13.40
N MET A 110 5.46 2.06 -12.41
CA MET A 110 6.00 3.40 -12.66
C MET A 110 7.10 3.35 -13.72
N VAL A 111 8.11 2.49 -13.56
CA VAL A 111 9.21 2.35 -14.52
C VAL A 111 8.71 2.05 -15.93
N LYS A 112 7.76 1.12 -16.06
CA LYS A 112 7.18 0.74 -17.37
C LYS A 112 6.33 1.83 -18.02
N ASN A 113 5.91 2.83 -17.27
CA ASN A 113 5.12 3.97 -17.78
C ASN A 113 5.92 5.28 -17.79
N LEU A 114 7.22 5.27 -17.48
CA LEU A 114 8.06 6.44 -17.61
C LEU A 114 8.15 6.86 -19.09
N PRO A 115 7.99 8.16 -19.40
CA PRO A 115 8.21 8.66 -20.75
C PRO A 115 9.65 8.42 -21.21
N ALA A 116 9.83 7.97 -22.45
CA ALA A 116 11.14 7.54 -22.98
C ALA A 116 12.24 8.63 -22.95
N HIS A 117 11.86 9.90 -22.97
CA HIS A 117 12.79 11.04 -23.05
C HIS A 117 12.76 11.92 -21.79
N LEU A 118 12.25 11.42 -20.68
CA LEU A 118 12.20 12.16 -19.44
C LEU A 118 13.57 12.13 -18.75
N LYS A 119 14.26 13.26 -18.72
CA LYS A 119 15.56 13.40 -18.04
C LYS A 119 15.37 13.51 -16.55
N ILE A 120 15.61 12.43 -15.83
CA ILE A 120 15.49 12.34 -14.37
C ILE A 120 16.63 11.55 -13.76
N LYS A 121 16.77 11.68 -12.46
CA LYS A 121 17.63 10.82 -11.66
C LYS A 121 16.77 9.95 -10.75
N VAL A 122 16.88 8.64 -10.90
CA VAL A 122 16.15 7.66 -10.08
C VAL A 122 17.07 7.06 -9.04
N VAL A 123 16.65 7.13 -7.78
CA VAL A 123 17.24 6.42 -6.66
C VAL A 123 16.38 5.20 -6.37
N THR A 124 16.96 4.03 -6.23
CA THR A 124 16.25 2.81 -5.85
C THR A 124 17.16 1.90 -5.03
N ASN A 125 16.55 1.10 -4.16
CA ASN A 125 17.23 0.07 -3.40
C ASN A 125 17.05 -1.33 -4.00
N SER A 126 16.45 -1.43 -5.18
CA SER A 126 16.12 -2.69 -5.84
C SER A 126 16.94 -2.90 -7.10
N ILE A 127 17.65 -4.04 -7.16
CA ILE A 127 18.38 -4.40 -8.38
C ILE A 127 17.43 -4.67 -9.54
N LEU A 128 16.21 -5.13 -9.27
CA LEU A 128 15.21 -5.42 -10.30
C LEU A 128 14.66 -4.14 -10.93
N ILE A 129 14.42 -3.11 -10.12
CA ILE A 129 14.02 -1.78 -10.63
C ILE A 129 15.19 -1.16 -11.40
N ALA A 130 16.40 -1.25 -10.89
CA ALA A 130 17.59 -0.72 -11.57
C ALA A 130 17.84 -1.42 -12.93
N ASP A 131 17.63 -2.72 -13.02
CA ASP A 131 17.77 -3.49 -14.27
C ASP A 131 16.77 -3.04 -15.34
N GLU A 132 15.51 -2.82 -14.96
CA GLU A 132 14.49 -2.29 -15.89
C GLU A 132 14.84 -0.86 -16.33
N LEU A 133 15.28 0.01 -15.40
CA LEU A 133 15.64 1.41 -15.69
C LEU A 133 16.84 1.56 -16.61
N ARG A 134 17.85 0.67 -16.56
CA ARG A 134 19.08 0.79 -17.34
C ARG A 134 18.86 0.72 -18.85
N THR A 135 17.67 0.33 -19.28
CA THR A 135 17.28 0.32 -20.71
C THR A 135 16.82 1.71 -21.19
N LEU A 136 16.58 2.66 -20.27
CA LEU A 136 16.13 4.01 -20.57
C LEU A 136 17.35 4.95 -20.67
N THR A 137 17.50 5.61 -21.81
CA THR A 137 18.72 6.40 -22.15
C THR A 137 18.86 7.70 -21.36
N ASP A 138 17.71 8.32 -21.00
CA ASP A 138 17.69 9.65 -20.35
C ASP A 138 17.52 9.58 -18.83
N VAL A 139 17.54 8.37 -18.27
CA VAL A 139 17.42 8.13 -16.82
C VAL A 139 18.80 7.85 -16.22
N SER A 140 19.25 8.70 -15.30
CA SER A 140 20.42 8.44 -14.46
C SER A 140 20.00 7.66 -13.21
N ILE A 141 20.73 6.61 -12.84
CA ILE A 141 20.34 5.70 -11.76
C ILE A 141 21.37 5.78 -10.62
N ILE A 142 20.86 5.92 -9.40
CA ILE A 142 21.59 5.65 -8.16
C ILE A 142 21.01 4.41 -7.53
N ILE A 143 21.74 3.31 -7.53
CA ILE A 143 21.37 2.13 -6.78
C ILE A 143 21.94 2.21 -5.37
N LEU A 144 21.07 2.09 -4.36
CA LEU A 144 21.48 2.03 -2.96
C LEU A 144 22.07 0.65 -2.68
N GLY A 145 23.35 0.62 -2.34
CA GLY A 145 24.06 -0.61 -1.99
C GLY A 145 23.82 -1.02 -0.54
N GLY A 146 24.38 -2.18 -0.19
CA GLY A 146 24.30 -2.76 1.14
C GLY A 146 24.18 -4.27 1.07
N GLU A 147 23.82 -4.91 2.18
CA GLU A 147 23.45 -6.32 2.20
C GLU A 147 22.09 -6.52 1.52
N MET A 148 22.09 -7.36 0.52
CA MET A 148 20.91 -7.60 -0.31
C MET A 148 20.07 -8.76 0.27
N ASP A 149 18.77 -8.52 0.43
CA ASP A 149 17.82 -9.56 0.80
C ASP A 149 17.51 -10.51 -0.38
N ASN A 150 16.79 -11.60 -0.10
CA ASN A 150 16.40 -12.60 -1.11
C ASN A 150 15.42 -12.06 -2.17
N LYS A 151 14.89 -10.84 -2.00
CA LYS A 151 14.03 -10.15 -2.96
C LYS A 151 14.79 -9.16 -3.85
N GLY A 152 16.10 -9.06 -3.66
CA GLY A 152 16.94 -8.15 -4.42
C GLY A 152 16.92 -6.72 -3.94
N ASN A 153 16.71 -6.47 -2.65
CA ASN A 153 16.64 -5.14 -2.06
C ASN A 153 17.72 -4.92 -1.00
N CYS A 154 18.26 -3.71 -0.93
CA CYS A 154 19.17 -3.28 0.11
C CYS A 154 18.48 -2.25 1.01
N CYS A 155 18.29 -2.60 2.29
CA CYS A 155 17.62 -1.73 3.28
C CYS A 155 18.37 -1.66 4.62
N ASP A 156 19.60 -2.11 4.65
CA ASP A 156 20.45 -2.14 5.84
C ASP A 156 21.02 -0.75 6.21
N THR A 157 21.90 -0.70 7.18
CA THR A 157 22.54 0.52 7.66
C THR A 157 23.32 1.24 6.55
N ILE A 158 23.94 0.50 5.62
CA ILE A 158 24.72 1.10 4.51
C ILE A 158 23.77 1.86 3.59
N ALA A 159 22.64 1.25 3.22
CA ALA A 159 21.61 1.90 2.43
C ALA A 159 21.03 3.14 3.12
N VAL A 160 20.72 3.04 4.43
CA VAL A 160 20.23 4.15 5.25
C VAL A 160 21.21 5.33 5.27
N GLU A 161 22.49 5.09 5.55
CA GLU A 161 23.51 6.15 5.58
C GLU A 161 23.74 6.77 4.19
N THR A 162 23.57 6.00 3.12
CA THR A 162 23.63 6.53 1.75
C THR A 162 22.45 7.46 1.49
N VAL A 163 21.22 7.06 1.83
CA VAL A 163 20.00 7.88 1.67
C VAL A 163 20.13 9.21 2.40
N LYS A 164 20.62 9.24 3.65
CA LYS A 164 20.78 10.46 4.45
C LYS A 164 21.67 11.52 3.78
N ARG A 165 22.56 11.11 2.87
CA ARG A 165 23.44 12.02 2.11
C ARG A 165 22.83 12.54 0.83
N LEU A 166 21.64 12.03 0.44
CA LEU A 166 20.92 12.45 -0.75
C LEU A 166 19.91 13.55 -0.42
N ARG A 167 19.47 14.24 -1.48
CA ARG A 167 18.30 15.11 -1.45
C ARG A 167 17.43 14.70 -2.62
N LEU A 168 16.19 14.33 -2.29
CA LEU A 168 15.21 13.85 -3.25
C LEU A 168 14.14 14.93 -3.44
N ASP A 169 13.73 15.17 -4.68
CA ASP A 169 12.60 16.04 -4.96
C ASP A 169 11.29 15.32 -4.62
N LYS A 170 11.19 14.03 -4.98
CA LYS A 170 10.01 13.21 -4.69
C LYS A 170 10.41 11.80 -4.23
N CYS A 171 9.75 11.33 -3.18
CA CYS A 171 9.84 9.95 -2.72
C CYS A 171 8.49 9.28 -2.92
N PHE A 172 8.43 8.31 -3.82
CA PHE A 172 7.26 7.45 -3.96
C PHE A 172 7.37 6.29 -2.99
N ILE A 173 6.38 6.11 -2.11
CA ILE A 173 6.43 5.14 -1.03
C ILE A 173 5.15 4.33 -0.95
N THR A 174 5.26 3.08 -0.58
CA THR A 174 4.13 2.22 -0.18
C THR A 174 4.58 1.30 0.94
N SER A 175 3.68 1.01 1.85
CA SER A 175 3.90 0.07 2.95
C SER A 175 2.85 -1.05 2.94
N ALA A 176 2.80 -1.85 3.98
CA ALA A 176 1.78 -2.90 4.08
C ALA A 176 0.38 -2.30 4.21
N CYS A 177 0.21 -1.31 5.10
CA CYS A 177 -1.06 -0.62 5.34
C CYS A 177 -0.82 0.85 5.67
N ILE A 178 -1.90 1.65 5.56
CA ILE A 178 -1.95 3.03 6.03
C ILE A 178 -3.32 3.31 6.66
N SER A 179 -3.32 3.97 7.83
CA SER A 179 -4.52 4.56 8.43
C SER A 179 -4.22 5.97 8.95
N ALA A 180 -5.25 6.79 9.08
CA ALA A 180 -5.08 8.14 9.61
C ALA A 180 -4.64 8.16 11.09
N SER A 181 -5.04 7.14 11.86
CA SER A 181 -4.76 7.03 13.29
C SER A 181 -3.39 6.44 13.62
N PHE A 182 -2.91 5.48 12.83
CA PHE A 182 -1.67 4.74 13.11
C PHE A 182 -0.54 5.09 12.14
N GLY A 183 -0.87 5.71 11.01
CA GLY A 183 0.08 6.10 9.99
C GLY A 183 0.47 4.97 9.03
N LEU A 184 1.63 5.12 8.42
CA LEU A 184 2.21 4.10 7.56
C LEU A 184 2.68 2.93 8.43
N SER A 185 2.34 1.71 8.06
CA SER A 185 2.66 0.56 8.89
C SER A 185 3.13 -0.66 8.08
N ILE A 186 3.93 -1.51 8.73
CA ILE A 186 4.64 -2.63 8.12
C ILE A 186 4.68 -3.84 9.07
N GLN A 187 4.97 -5.02 8.53
CA GLN A 187 5.03 -6.25 9.32
C GLN A 187 6.36 -6.46 10.04
N SER A 188 7.45 -5.85 9.54
CA SER A 188 8.82 -6.14 9.97
C SER A 188 9.59 -4.85 10.27
N THR A 189 10.29 -4.85 11.40
CA THR A 189 11.00 -3.66 11.90
C THR A 189 12.26 -3.23 11.13
N PRO A 190 13.02 -4.12 10.47
CA PRO A 190 14.29 -3.73 9.80
C PRO A 190 14.16 -2.61 8.76
N TYR A 191 12.97 -2.47 8.14
CA TYR A 191 12.76 -1.47 7.10
C TYR A 191 12.41 -0.07 7.64
N ILE A 192 12.10 0.08 8.94
CA ILE A 192 11.60 1.35 9.51
C ILE A 192 12.62 2.47 9.34
N SER A 193 13.89 2.22 9.68
CA SER A 193 14.96 3.22 9.57
C SER A 193 15.18 3.64 8.12
N PHE A 194 15.08 2.72 7.17
CA PHE A 194 15.24 3.00 5.76
C PHE A 194 14.07 3.88 5.22
N PHE A 195 12.84 3.55 5.56
CA PHE A 195 11.68 4.37 5.17
C PHE A 195 11.74 5.78 5.76
N ASN A 196 12.09 5.90 7.06
CA ASN A 196 12.23 7.22 7.67
C ASN A 196 13.37 8.03 7.02
N ALA A 197 14.51 7.42 6.71
CA ALA A 197 15.60 8.11 6.01
C ALA A 197 15.17 8.62 4.63
N LEU A 198 14.40 7.85 3.86
CA LEU A 198 13.83 8.28 2.58
C LEU A 198 12.90 9.48 2.73
N ILE A 199 11.96 9.42 3.69
CA ILE A 199 11.01 10.49 3.98
C ILE A 199 11.75 11.77 4.40
N ASP A 200 12.74 11.65 5.32
CA ASP A 200 13.51 12.78 5.84
C ASP A 200 14.42 13.42 4.77
N SER A 201 14.84 12.65 3.77
CA SER A 201 15.68 13.12 2.68
C SER A 201 14.91 13.72 1.50
N SER A 202 13.57 13.72 1.55
CA SER A 202 12.69 14.08 0.45
C SER A 202 11.96 15.40 0.69
N ARG A 203 11.78 16.20 -0.39
CA ARG A 203 10.97 17.42 -0.36
C ARG A 203 9.48 17.10 -0.36
N LEU A 204 9.09 16.10 -1.15
CA LEU A 204 7.71 15.62 -1.24
C LEU A 204 7.69 14.09 -1.08
N THR A 205 6.86 13.63 -0.17
CA THR A 205 6.59 12.20 0.03
C THR A 205 5.20 11.86 -0.51
N ILE A 206 5.15 10.95 -1.47
CA ILE A 206 3.94 10.57 -2.18
C ILE A 206 3.64 9.10 -1.85
N GLY A 207 2.55 8.87 -1.14
CA GLY A 207 2.07 7.54 -0.79
C GLY A 207 1.29 6.91 -1.93
N LEU A 208 1.63 5.68 -2.29
CA LEU A 208 0.93 4.89 -3.31
C LEU A 208 0.20 3.73 -2.62
N TYR A 209 -1.09 3.89 -2.41
CA TYR A 209 -1.87 2.94 -1.62
C TYR A 209 -3.14 2.52 -2.34
N PRO A 210 -3.18 1.30 -2.92
CA PRO A 210 -4.43 0.69 -3.35
C PRO A 210 -5.40 0.54 -2.16
N LYS A 211 -6.70 0.59 -2.43
CA LYS A 211 -7.77 0.56 -1.42
C LYS A 211 -7.62 -0.54 -0.37
N GLU A 212 -7.13 -1.70 -0.78
CA GLU A 212 -6.92 -2.84 0.12
C GLU A 212 -5.88 -2.61 1.21
N LYS A 213 -5.15 -1.48 1.14
CA LYS A 213 -4.14 -1.08 2.13
C LYS A 213 -4.56 0.12 2.98
N ILE A 214 -5.69 0.75 2.66
CA ILE A 214 -6.19 1.96 3.32
C ILE A 214 -7.16 1.60 4.45
N GLY A 215 -7.09 2.32 5.57
CA GLY A 215 -7.94 2.09 6.73
C GLY A 215 -7.52 0.92 7.61
N PHE A 216 -6.40 0.27 7.31
CA PHE A 216 -5.87 -0.86 8.08
C PHE A 216 -4.53 -0.52 8.72
N ASP A 217 -4.25 -1.22 9.82
CA ASP A 217 -2.98 -1.16 10.53
C ASP A 217 -2.23 -2.48 10.39
N SER A 218 -0.94 -2.40 10.10
CA SER A 218 -0.04 -3.54 10.21
C SER A 218 0.59 -3.58 11.62
N ILE A 219 1.60 -4.43 11.82
CA ILE A 219 2.14 -4.73 13.15
C ILE A 219 2.88 -3.53 13.76
N VAL A 220 3.67 -2.82 12.96
CA VAL A 220 4.56 -1.75 13.42
C VAL A 220 4.36 -0.50 12.60
N SER A 221 4.21 0.66 13.27
CA SER A 221 4.18 1.95 12.61
C SER A 221 5.57 2.35 12.12
N ILE A 222 5.65 2.86 10.89
CA ILE A 222 6.84 3.48 10.33
C ILE A 222 6.89 4.94 10.77
N CYS A 223 5.80 5.68 10.52
CA CYS A 223 5.64 7.09 10.86
C CYS A 223 4.16 7.49 10.81
N PRO A 224 3.78 8.61 11.43
CA PRO A 224 2.44 9.17 11.30
C PRO A 224 2.06 9.47 9.84
N ALA A 225 0.78 9.37 9.51
CA ALA A 225 0.29 9.57 8.14
C ALA A 225 0.59 10.96 7.57
N ASN A 226 0.57 12.01 8.40
CA ASN A 226 0.88 13.38 8.01
C ASN A 226 2.32 13.64 7.56
N ARG A 227 3.17 12.60 7.56
CA ARG A 227 4.47 12.63 6.87
C ARG A 227 4.35 12.49 5.35
N LEU A 228 3.17 12.11 4.84
CA LEU A 228 2.85 12.18 3.42
C LEU A 228 2.37 13.58 3.05
N ASN A 229 2.84 14.07 1.90
CA ASN A 229 2.28 15.27 1.26
C ASN A 229 1.09 14.92 0.38
N THR A 230 1.15 13.76 -0.28
CA THR A 230 0.12 13.28 -1.21
C THR A 230 -0.12 11.79 -1.00
N LEU A 231 -1.37 11.38 -1.09
CA LEU A 231 -1.82 9.99 -1.13
C LEU A 231 -2.50 9.74 -2.47
N ILE A 232 -2.01 8.79 -3.25
CA ILE A 232 -2.64 8.35 -4.50
C ILE A 232 -3.30 7.00 -4.24
N THR A 233 -4.58 6.88 -4.59
CA THR A 233 -5.37 5.66 -4.41
C THR A 233 -6.34 5.43 -5.54
N ASP A 234 -7.00 4.28 -5.56
CA ASP A 234 -7.94 3.88 -6.59
C ASP A 234 -9.38 4.34 -6.30
N TRP A 235 -10.21 4.30 -7.35
CA TRP A 235 -11.54 4.89 -7.48
C TRP A 235 -12.60 4.35 -6.50
N ASP A 236 -12.41 3.15 -5.96
CA ASP A 236 -13.35 2.51 -5.04
C ASP A 236 -12.84 2.47 -3.59
N SER A 237 -11.89 3.36 -3.26
CA SER A 237 -11.46 3.59 -1.89
C SER A 237 -12.56 4.27 -1.08
N SER A 238 -12.65 3.91 0.20
CA SER A 238 -13.67 4.43 1.13
C SER A 238 -13.56 5.95 1.30
N GLU A 239 -14.59 6.71 0.92
CA GLU A 239 -14.67 8.16 1.14
C GLU A 239 -14.49 8.53 2.63
N GLN A 240 -15.00 7.71 3.54
CA GLN A 240 -14.85 7.90 4.97
C GLN A 240 -13.37 7.87 5.39
N ASP A 241 -12.61 6.87 4.90
CA ASP A 241 -11.19 6.78 5.20
C ASP A 241 -10.40 7.91 4.55
N LEU A 242 -10.72 8.25 3.29
CA LEU A 242 -10.05 9.33 2.56
C LEU A 242 -10.25 10.69 3.23
N SER A 243 -11.45 10.97 3.74
CA SER A 243 -11.74 12.23 4.46
C SER A 243 -10.90 12.42 5.73
N LEU A 244 -10.44 11.33 6.35
CA LEU A 244 -9.54 11.41 7.51
C LEU A 244 -8.13 11.86 7.12
N PHE A 245 -7.64 11.48 5.94
CA PHE A 245 -6.34 11.94 5.43
C PHE A 245 -6.40 13.41 5.01
N ASP A 246 -7.49 13.87 4.40
CA ASP A 246 -7.71 15.29 4.09
C ASP A 246 -7.65 16.16 5.34
N LYS A 247 -8.26 15.71 6.46
CA LYS A 247 -8.21 16.40 7.76
C LYS A 247 -6.81 16.49 8.35
N LEU A 248 -5.90 15.59 7.96
CA LEU A 248 -4.48 15.63 8.32
C LEU A 248 -3.65 16.53 7.40
N GLY A 249 -4.27 17.20 6.42
CA GLY A 249 -3.60 18.07 5.45
C GLY A 249 -2.90 17.31 4.32
N ILE A 250 -3.22 16.05 4.11
CA ILE A 250 -2.65 15.23 3.04
C ILE A 250 -3.50 15.42 1.79
N LYS A 251 -2.87 15.80 0.66
CA LYS A 251 -3.57 15.87 -0.62
C LYS A 251 -3.93 14.45 -1.09
N VAL A 252 -5.22 14.16 -1.19
CA VAL A 252 -5.69 12.86 -1.71
C VAL A 252 -5.97 12.97 -3.21
N ILE A 253 -5.42 12.05 -4.00
CA ILE A 253 -5.67 11.89 -5.43
C ILE A 253 -6.29 10.51 -5.62
N VAL A 254 -7.54 10.49 -6.09
CA VAL A 254 -8.25 9.27 -6.45
C VAL A 254 -8.17 9.12 -7.96
N VAL A 255 -7.62 8.01 -8.43
CA VAL A 255 -7.49 7.76 -9.88
C VAL A 255 -8.80 7.24 -10.45
N ASP A 256 -9.03 7.51 -11.73
CA ASP A 256 -10.23 7.08 -12.44
C ASP A 256 -10.26 5.56 -12.67
N ASN A 257 -11.47 4.99 -12.69
CA ASN A 257 -11.69 3.61 -13.10
C ASN A 257 -11.38 3.49 -14.60
N PRO A 258 -10.42 2.65 -15.01
CA PRO A 258 -10.26 2.34 -16.42
C PRO A 258 -11.47 1.52 -16.88
N GLU A 259 -12.28 2.08 -17.75
CA GLU A 259 -13.38 1.36 -18.44
C GLU A 259 -12.84 0.21 -19.28
#